data_2b5aebf5832eff1bd6cd167e72eac891
#
_entry.id   2b5aebf5832eff1bd6cd167e72eac891
#
_cell.length_a   1.000
_cell.length_b   1.000
_cell.length_c   1.000
_cell.angle_alpha   90.00
_cell.angle_beta   90.00
_cell.angle_gamma   90.00
#
_symmetry.space_group_name_H-M   'P 1'
#
loop_
_entity.id
_entity.type
_entity.pdbx_description
1 polymer ?
#
loop_
_entity_poly.entity_id
_entity_poly.type
_entity_poly.pdbx_seq_one_letter_code
_entity_poly.pdbx_strand_id
1 'polypeptide(L)'
;RGLGDVYKRQDEEDAGFTVEVAAGNDETYDASALGTYDPRLDLSRYVFPTLDLLKAYDSGSMEINRDELAENQRLIKQALEDFNIKIASIKATVGPTVTLYEIVPEAGVRISKIKNLEDDIALSLSALQIRIIAPMPGKGTIGIEVPNKNPQTVSMQSAVSYTHLTLPTIC
;
A
#
# COMPACT_ATOMS: atom_id res chain seq x y z
N ARG A 1 12.02 27.29 33.15
CA ARG A 1 12.62 27.95 31.96
C ARG A 1 12.05 27.18 30.78
N GLY A 2 10.99 27.79 30.17
CA GLY A 2 10.16 27.09 29.20
C GLY A 2 10.74 27.14 27.80
N LEU A 3 10.27 26.24 26.96
CA LEU A 3 10.54 26.06 25.54
C LEU A 3 10.25 27.32 24.66
N GLY A 4 9.74 28.40 25.24
CA GLY A 4 9.42 29.65 24.56
C GLY A 4 10.64 30.47 24.10
N ASP A 5 11.81 30.25 24.69
CA ASP A 5 13.00 31.06 24.36
C ASP A 5 13.85 30.51 23.21
N VAL A 6 13.53 29.31 22.70
CA VAL A 6 14.32 28.67 21.63
C VAL A 6 13.90 29.16 20.24
N TYR A 7 12.68 29.65 20.09
CA TYR A 7 12.14 30.05 18.79
C TYR A 7 12.32 31.55 18.44
N LYS A 8 12.88 32.36 19.35
CA LYS A 8 13.08 33.80 19.13
C LYS A 8 14.36 34.19 18.41
N ARG A 9 15.15 33.25 17.94
CA ARG A 9 16.47 33.52 17.32
C ARG A 9 16.61 33.15 15.84
N GLN A 10 15.51 33.00 15.12
CA GLN A 10 15.55 32.73 13.69
C GLN A 10 14.77 33.77 12.85
N ASP A 11 14.47 34.92 13.42
CA ASP A 11 13.95 36.04 12.64
C ASP A 11 15.13 36.90 12.24
N GLU A 12 15.62 36.73 11.06
CA GLU A 12 16.22 37.75 10.18
C GLU A 12 17.05 37.02 9.12
N GLU A 13 16.40 36.64 8.05
CA GLU A 13 16.79 36.90 6.67
C GLU A 13 16.04 35.97 5.70
N ASP A 14 15.20 36.62 4.91
CA ASP A 14 14.88 36.26 3.53
C ASP A 14 13.88 35.10 3.26
N ALA A 15 12.65 35.51 3.25
CA ALA A 15 11.61 35.15 2.25
C ALA A 15 10.27 35.65 2.79
N GLY A 16 9.56 36.52 2.10
CA GLY A 16 8.30 37.15 2.47
C GLY A 16 7.16 36.19 2.86
N PHE A 17 7.43 35.36 3.86
CA PHE A 17 6.50 34.41 4.45
C PHE A 17 6.20 34.84 5.87
N THR A 18 5.01 35.40 6.08
CA THR A 18 4.52 35.77 7.41
C THR A 18 3.74 34.61 7.98
N VAL A 19 4.21 33.99 9.06
CA VAL A 19 3.48 33.00 9.81
C VAL A 19 2.59 33.73 10.83
N GLU A 20 1.30 33.82 10.57
CA GLU A 20 0.32 34.19 11.59
C GLU A 20 0.05 32.96 12.47
N VAL A 21 0.59 32.96 13.66
CA VAL A 21 0.18 32.00 14.69
C VAL A 21 -1.19 32.46 15.21
N ALA A 22 -2.25 31.74 14.85
CA ALA A 22 -3.55 31.96 15.46
C ALA A 22 -3.37 31.88 16.98
N ALA A 23 -3.73 32.97 17.68
CA ALA A 23 -3.75 32.99 19.15
C ALA A 23 -4.72 31.90 19.63
N GLY A 24 -4.17 30.77 20.03
CA GLY A 24 -4.93 29.74 20.71
C GLY A 24 -5.40 30.32 22.04
N ASN A 25 -6.67 30.11 22.37
CA ASN A 25 -7.17 30.36 23.72
C ASN A 25 -6.29 29.54 24.67
N ASP A 26 -5.40 30.20 25.38
CA ASP A 26 -4.68 29.66 26.53
C ASP A 26 -5.69 29.42 27.68
N GLU A 27 -6.61 28.51 27.50
CA GLU A 27 -7.20 27.81 28.63
C GLU A 27 -6.09 26.85 29.12
N THR A 28 -5.43 27.30 30.17
CA THR A 28 -4.45 26.45 30.87
C THR A 28 -5.19 25.26 31.48
N TYR A 29 -5.29 24.19 30.70
CA TYR A 29 -5.72 22.90 31.21
C TYR A 29 -4.71 22.43 32.23
N ASP A 30 -5.12 22.40 33.48
CA ASP A 30 -4.31 21.80 34.55
C ASP A 30 -4.31 20.29 34.37
N ALA A 31 -3.36 19.80 33.59
CA ALA A 31 -3.17 18.38 33.33
C ALA A 31 -2.90 17.56 34.60
N SER A 32 -2.53 18.21 35.72
CA SER A 32 -2.32 17.55 37.00
C SER A 32 -3.60 17.17 37.73
N ALA A 33 -4.74 17.84 37.36
CA ALA A 33 -6.07 17.53 37.90
C ALA A 33 -6.72 16.32 37.20
N LEU A 34 -6.28 15.99 36.00
CA LEU A 34 -6.69 14.80 35.25
C LEU A 34 -5.70 13.69 35.62
N GLY A 35 -6.01 12.86 36.62
CA GLY A 35 -5.17 11.71 36.97
C GLY A 35 -4.68 10.94 35.73
N THR A 36 -3.67 10.12 35.87
CA THR A 36 -3.12 9.33 34.76
C THR A 36 -4.25 8.51 34.13
N TYR A 37 -4.76 8.94 32.97
CA TYR A 37 -5.75 8.18 32.22
C TYR A 37 -5.10 6.92 31.65
N ASP A 38 -5.52 5.76 32.12
CA ASP A 38 -5.16 4.49 31.53
C ASP A 38 -6.35 3.98 30.66
N PRO A 39 -6.27 4.05 29.33
CA PRO A 39 -7.33 3.61 28.46
C PRO A 39 -7.66 2.11 28.59
N ARG A 40 -6.76 1.34 29.23
CA ARG A 40 -6.97 -0.09 29.44
C ARG A 40 -7.91 -0.37 30.62
N LEU A 41 -8.02 0.54 31.58
CA LEU A 41 -8.92 0.37 32.73
C LEU A 41 -10.38 0.40 32.33
N ASP A 42 -10.79 1.31 31.44
CA ASP A 42 -12.16 1.44 30.98
C ASP A 42 -12.61 0.26 30.09
N LEU A 43 -11.67 -0.33 29.37
CA LEU A 43 -11.91 -1.43 28.43
C LEU A 43 -11.41 -2.78 28.92
N SER A 44 -11.05 -2.89 30.22
CA SER A 44 -10.48 -4.12 30.79
C SER A 44 -11.40 -5.36 30.65
N ARG A 45 -12.72 -5.15 30.52
CA ARG A 45 -13.71 -6.22 30.31
C ARG A 45 -14.22 -6.33 28.86
N TYR A 46 -13.67 -5.50 27.95
CA TYR A 46 -14.06 -5.56 26.55
C TYR A 46 -13.49 -6.82 25.90
N VAL A 47 -14.37 -7.64 25.38
CA VAL A 47 -14.01 -8.82 24.59
C VAL A 47 -14.19 -8.45 23.11
N PHE A 48 -13.11 -8.54 22.34
CA PHE A 48 -13.17 -8.30 20.90
C PHE A 48 -14.16 -9.26 20.24
N PRO A 49 -14.94 -8.78 19.25
CA PRO A 49 -15.80 -9.66 18.48
C PRO A 49 -14.97 -10.73 17.79
N THR A 50 -15.41 -11.98 17.90
CA THR A 50 -14.73 -13.13 17.32
C THR A 50 -15.06 -13.28 15.83
N LEU A 51 -14.18 -13.93 15.08
CA LEU A 51 -14.37 -14.21 13.67
C LEU A 51 -15.58 -15.11 13.38
N ASP A 52 -16.05 -15.84 14.37
CA ASP A 52 -17.21 -16.74 14.26
C ASP A 52 -18.53 -16.00 13.98
N LEU A 53 -18.57 -14.68 14.26
CA LEU A 53 -19.71 -13.85 13.91
C LEU A 53 -19.84 -13.60 12.40
N LEU A 54 -18.77 -13.85 11.64
CA LEU A 54 -18.75 -13.70 10.19
C LEU A 54 -19.07 -15.02 9.53
N LYS A 55 -19.91 -14.96 8.49
CA LYS A 55 -20.25 -16.15 7.71
C LYS A 55 -19.01 -16.72 7.03
N ALA A 56 -18.72 -17.99 7.30
CA ALA A 56 -17.72 -18.74 6.57
C ALA A 56 -18.24 -19.07 5.17
N TYR A 57 -17.50 -18.69 4.16
CA TYR A 57 -17.72 -19.13 2.79
C TYR A 57 -16.61 -20.09 2.43
N ASP A 58 -16.99 -21.19 1.78
CA ASP A 58 -16.00 -22.09 1.20
C ASP A 58 -15.32 -21.36 0.03
N SER A 59 -14.11 -20.89 0.30
CA SER A 59 -13.25 -20.31 -0.74
C SER A 59 -12.71 -21.50 -1.53
N GLY A 60 -13.43 -21.92 -2.57
CA GLY A 60 -13.01 -22.98 -3.46
C GLY A 60 -11.53 -22.84 -3.84
N SER A 61 -10.86 -23.94 -4.12
CA SER A 61 -9.46 -23.95 -4.51
C SER A 61 -9.25 -22.95 -5.66
N MET A 62 -8.28 -22.04 -5.48
CA MET A 62 -7.93 -21.07 -6.52
C MET A 62 -7.48 -21.85 -7.77
N GLU A 63 -8.30 -21.85 -8.83
CA GLU A 63 -7.90 -22.40 -10.11
C GLU A 63 -6.86 -21.47 -10.76
N ILE A 64 -5.61 -21.92 -10.74
CA ILE A 64 -4.52 -21.20 -11.38
C ILE A 64 -4.51 -21.57 -12.86
N ASN A 65 -4.97 -20.66 -13.71
CA ASN A 65 -4.86 -20.81 -15.16
C ASN A 65 -3.41 -20.50 -15.59
N ARG A 66 -2.61 -21.56 -15.75
CA ARG A 66 -1.19 -21.45 -16.12
C ARG A 66 -1.00 -20.88 -17.52
N ASP A 67 -1.92 -21.15 -18.44
CA ASP A 67 -1.85 -20.67 -19.82
C ASP A 67 -2.05 -19.16 -19.87
N GLU A 68 -3.01 -18.65 -19.11
CA GLU A 68 -3.23 -17.20 -18.96
C GLU A 68 -2.01 -16.48 -18.34
N LEU A 69 -1.41 -17.09 -17.33
CA LEU A 69 -0.20 -16.52 -16.71
C LEU A 69 0.97 -16.44 -17.69
N ALA A 70 1.19 -17.51 -18.45
CA ALA A 70 2.27 -17.56 -19.44
C ALA A 70 2.03 -16.58 -20.60
N GLU A 71 0.77 -16.44 -21.04
CA GLU A 71 0.41 -15.48 -22.08
C GLU A 71 0.60 -14.04 -21.61
N ASN A 72 0.08 -13.69 -20.45
CA ASN A 72 0.27 -12.35 -19.88
C ASN A 72 1.74 -12.02 -19.64
N GLN A 73 2.52 -12.99 -19.15
CA GLN A 73 3.98 -12.83 -18.99
C GLN A 73 4.66 -12.52 -20.33
N ARG A 74 4.29 -13.24 -21.38
CA ARG A 74 4.84 -13.05 -22.73
C ARG A 74 4.47 -11.67 -23.28
N LEU A 75 3.21 -11.26 -23.13
CA LEU A 75 2.72 -9.95 -23.59
C LEU A 75 3.38 -8.79 -22.87
N ILE A 76 3.54 -8.88 -21.53
CA ILE A 76 4.25 -7.86 -20.74
C ILE A 76 5.70 -7.74 -21.21
N LYS A 77 6.37 -8.89 -21.41
CA LYS A 77 7.76 -8.90 -21.87
C LYS A 77 7.88 -8.27 -23.25
N GLN A 78 7.02 -8.66 -24.17
CA GLN A 78 7.01 -8.12 -25.53
C GLN A 78 6.73 -6.61 -25.54
N ALA A 79 5.71 -6.14 -24.80
CA ALA A 79 5.40 -4.72 -24.71
C ALA A 79 6.58 -3.90 -24.18
N LEU A 80 7.31 -4.40 -23.17
CA LEU A 80 8.51 -3.73 -22.65
C LEU A 80 9.68 -3.75 -23.64
N GLU A 81 9.89 -4.86 -24.35
CA GLU A 81 10.92 -4.99 -25.38
C GLU A 81 10.67 -4.04 -26.56
N ASP A 82 9.42 -3.85 -27.00
CA ASP A 82 9.04 -2.92 -28.07
C ASP A 82 9.40 -1.46 -27.75
N PHE A 83 9.41 -1.11 -26.46
CA PHE A 83 9.87 0.21 -25.97
C PHE A 83 11.37 0.26 -25.58
N ASN A 84 12.17 -0.76 -26.00
CA ASN A 84 13.58 -0.89 -25.66
C ASN A 84 13.84 -0.91 -24.14
N ILE A 85 12.99 -1.60 -23.40
CA ILE A 85 13.14 -1.83 -21.97
C ILE A 85 13.48 -3.30 -21.77
N LYS A 86 14.72 -3.57 -21.40
CA LYS A 86 15.19 -4.92 -21.12
C LYS A 86 14.90 -5.30 -19.68
N ILE A 87 14.46 -6.53 -19.48
CA ILE A 87 14.15 -7.09 -18.17
C ILE A 87 15.03 -8.31 -17.90
N ALA A 88 15.56 -8.38 -16.67
CA ALA A 88 16.40 -9.49 -16.23
C ALA A 88 15.56 -10.71 -15.84
N SER A 89 14.45 -10.49 -15.14
CA SER A 89 13.55 -11.56 -14.72
C SER A 89 12.12 -11.06 -14.48
N ILE A 90 11.15 -11.96 -14.59
CA ILE A 90 9.76 -11.74 -14.29
C ILE A 90 9.23 -12.88 -13.43
N LYS A 91 8.53 -12.57 -12.34
CA LYS A 91 7.89 -13.52 -11.44
C LYS A 91 6.42 -13.16 -11.31
N ALA A 92 5.53 -14.14 -11.45
CA ALA A 92 4.10 -13.97 -11.25
C ALA A 92 3.67 -14.48 -9.87
N THR A 93 2.88 -13.70 -9.16
CA THR A 93 2.22 -14.09 -7.90
C THR A 93 0.71 -13.92 -8.09
N VAL A 94 -0.01 -15.04 -8.09
CA VAL A 94 -1.45 -15.07 -8.34
C VAL A 94 -2.21 -14.72 -7.08
N GLY A 95 -3.10 -13.75 -7.18
CA GLY A 95 -4.08 -13.41 -6.14
C GLY A 95 -5.51 -13.75 -6.60
N PRO A 96 -6.49 -13.62 -5.70
CA PRO A 96 -7.88 -13.97 -6.02
C PRO A 96 -8.51 -13.04 -7.07
N THR A 97 -8.16 -11.78 -7.09
CA THR A 97 -8.74 -10.77 -7.98
C THR A 97 -7.74 -10.24 -9.00
N VAL A 98 -6.47 -10.16 -8.62
CA VAL A 98 -5.37 -9.63 -9.43
C VAL A 98 -4.17 -10.54 -9.38
N THR A 99 -3.40 -10.57 -10.43
CA THR A 99 -2.08 -11.22 -10.48
C THR A 99 -1.00 -10.16 -10.48
N LEU A 100 -0.03 -10.29 -9.57
CA LEU A 100 1.13 -9.41 -9.48
C LEU A 100 2.31 -9.99 -10.27
N TYR A 101 2.78 -9.23 -11.27
CA TYR A 101 4.01 -9.53 -12.00
C TYR A 101 5.14 -8.67 -11.44
N GLU A 102 6.06 -9.29 -10.72
CA GLU A 102 7.29 -8.65 -10.23
C GLU A 102 8.36 -8.71 -11.31
N ILE A 103 8.83 -7.56 -11.75
CA ILE A 103 9.80 -7.41 -12.82
C ILE A 103 11.09 -6.82 -12.25
N VAL A 104 12.20 -7.44 -12.60
CA VAL A 104 13.54 -6.89 -12.34
C VAL A 104 14.04 -6.28 -13.64
N PRO A 105 14.15 -4.94 -13.74
CA PRO A 105 14.72 -4.29 -14.92
C PRO A 105 16.23 -4.53 -14.98
N GLU A 106 16.80 -4.51 -16.18
CA GLU A 106 18.25 -4.48 -16.34
C GLU A 106 18.86 -3.15 -15.86
N ALA A 107 20.16 -3.18 -15.57
CA ALA A 107 20.89 -2.00 -15.15
C ALA A 107 20.79 -0.87 -16.19
N GLY A 108 20.53 0.36 -15.74
CA GLY A 108 20.40 1.53 -16.61
C GLY A 108 18.98 1.85 -17.08
N VAL A 109 18.00 1.01 -16.80
CA VAL A 109 16.58 1.30 -17.10
C VAL A 109 16.01 2.27 -16.07
N ARG A 110 15.44 3.39 -16.56
CA ARG A 110 14.78 4.36 -15.70
C ARG A 110 13.36 3.87 -15.34
N ILE A 111 13.06 3.82 -14.05
CA ILE A 111 11.75 3.38 -13.53
C ILE A 111 10.60 4.24 -14.09
N SER A 112 10.80 5.55 -14.21
CA SER A 112 9.80 6.47 -14.78
C SER A 112 9.39 6.09 -16.21
N LYS A 113 10.31 5.53 -17.01
CA LYS A 113 10.01 5.09 -18.37
C LYS A 113 8.97 3.96 -18.37
N ILE A 114 9.13 3.00 -17.46
CA ILE A 114 8.18 1.86 -17.32
C ILE A 114 6.84 2.36 -16.81
N LYS A 115 6.84 3.27 -15.84
CA LYS A 115 5.60 3.82 -15.27
C LYS A 115 4.74 4.57 -16.29
N ASN A 116 5.38 5.26 -17.24
CA ASN A 116 4.67 5.98 -18.29
C ASN A 116 4.05 5.07 -19.36
N LEU A 117 4.38 3.78 -19.37
CA LEU A 117 3.85 2.78 -20.31
C LEU A 117 2.64 2.00 -19.74
N GLU A 118 2.04 2.48 -18.65
CA GLU A 118 0.93 1.81 -17.99
C GLU A 118 -0.22 1.56 -18.95
N ASP A 119 -0.64 2.58 -19.70
CA ASP A 119 -1.71 2.49 -20.68
C ASP A 119 -1.37 1.59 -21.88
N ASP A 120 -0.13 1.64 -22.37
CA ASP A 120 0.33 0.82 -23.48
C ASP A 120 0.38 -0.67 -23.11
N ILE A 121 0.84 -0.96 -21.90
CA ILE A 121 0.86 -2.33 -21.37
C ILE A 121 -0.56 -2.83 -21.13
N ALA A 122 -1.46 -1.99 -20.58
CA ALA A 122 -2.85 -2.35 -20.39
C ALA A 122 -3.54 -2.70 -21.72
N LEU A 123 -3.28 -1.92 -22.77
CA LEU A 123 -3.78 -2.17 -24.11
C LEU A 123 -3.25 -3.50 -24.67
N SER A 124 -1.96 -3.77 -24.52
CA SER A 124 -1.32 -5.01 -25.00
C SER A 124 -1.89 -6.26 -24.32
N LEU A 125 -2.27 -6.14 -23.04
CA LEU A 125 -2.90 -7.20 -22.27
C LEU A 125 -4.40 -7.32 -22.48
N SER A 126 -5.00 -6.40 -23.25
CA SER A 126 -6.46 -6.25 -23.38
C SER A 126 -7.15 -6.15 -22.00
N ALA A 127 -6.46 -5.56 -21.02
CA ALA A 127 -6.96 -5.36 -19.67
C ALA A 127 -7.64 -3.99 -19.55
N LEU A 128 -8.74 -3.93 -18.81
CA LEU A 128 -9.46 -2.66 -18.58
C LEU A 128 -8.60 -1.63 -17.85
N GLN A 129 -7.81 -2.09 -16.90
CA GLN A 129 -6.91 -1.26 -16.10
C GLN A 129 -5.84 -2.14 -15.48
N ILE A 130 -4.60 -1.69 -15.50
CA ILE A 130 -3.50 -2.26 -14.72
C ILE A 130 -3.02 -1.23 -13.70
N ARG A 131 -2.17 -1.66 -12.77
CA ARG A 131 -1.51 -0.75 -11.83
C ARG A 131 -0.03 -1.06 -11.78
N ILE A 132 0.81 -0.02 -11.95
CA ILE A 132 2.26 -0.15 -11.82
C ILE A 132 2.71 0.39 -10.47
N ILE A 133 3.34 -0.48 -9.66
CA ILE A 133 3.95 -0.15 -8.38
C ILE A 133 5.46 -0.08 -8.58
N ALA A 134 6.00 1.12 -8.63
CA ALA A 134 7.41 1.32 -8.95
C ALA A 134 8.03 2.49 -8.15
N PRO A 135 9.05 2.23 -7.33
CA PRO A 135 9.58 0.92 -6.95
C PRO A 135 8.69 0.17 -5.95
N MET A 136 8.79 -1.16 -5.89
CA MET A 136 8.14 -1.92 -4.83
C MET A 136 8.82 -1.67 -3.48
N PRO A 137 8.03 -1.42 -2.40
CA PRO A 137 8.59 -1.20 -1.07
C PRO A 137 9.49 -2.35 -0.60
N GLY A 138 10.71 -2.02 -0.16
CA GLY A 138 11.67 -2.99 0.35
C GLY A 138 12.31 -3.91 -0.71
N LYS A 139 12.00 -3.71 -2.00
CA LYS A 139 12.55 -4.49 -3.12
C LYS A 139 12.98 -3.54 -4.24
N GLY A 140 14.06 -3.84 -4.92
CA GLY A 140 14.51 -3.11 -6.12
C GLY A 140 13.76 -3.55 -7.39
N THR A 141 12.52 -3.98 -7.29
CA THR A 141 11.70 -4.53 -8.36
C THR A 141 10.52 -3.61 -8.67
N ILE A 142 9.90 -3.84 -9.81
CA ILE A 142 8.69 -3.16 -10.27
C ILE A 142 7.55 -4.17 -10.28
N GLY A 143 6.43 -3.83 -9.66
CA GLY A 143 5.22 -4.64 -9.69
C GLY A 143 4.24 -4.14 -10.73
N ILE A 144 3.68 -5.04 -11.53
CA ILE A 144 2.55 -4.79 -12.41
C ILE A 144 1.39 -5.65 -11.94
N GLU A 145 0.33 -5.03 -11.46
CA GLU A 145 -0.90 -5.70 -11.07
C GLU A 145 -1.84 -5.77 -12.29
N VAL A 146 -2.20 -6.97 -12.67
CA VAL A 146 -3.13 -7.24 -13.79
C VAL A 146 -4.37 -7.92 -13.23
N PRO A 147 -5.58 -7.42 -13.53
CA PRO A 147 -6.82 -8.07 -13.11
C PRO A 147 -6.96 -9.45 -13.77
N ASN A 148 -7.40 -10.43 -12.98
CA ASN A 148 -7.66 -11.77 -13.49
C ASN A 148 -8.92 -11.74 -14.38
N LYS A 149 -8.97 -12.56 -15.43
CA LYS A 149 -10.16 -12.72 -16.29
C LYS A 149 -11.37 -13.23 -15.49
N ASN A 150 -11.13 -14.12 -14.53
CA ASN A 150 -12.14 -14.68 -13.66
C ASN A 150 -11.80 -14.34 -12.18
N PRO A 151 -12.13 -13.13 -11.70
CA PRO A 151 -11.84 -12.74 -10.33
C PRO A 151 -12.71 -13.51 -9.35
N GLN A 152 -12.10 -13.97 -8.25
CA GLN A 152 -12.78 -14.66 -7.18
C GLN A 152 -13.22 -13.69 -6.08
N THR A 153 -14.37 -13.95 -5.47
CA THR A 153 -14.85 -13.17 -4.33
C THR A 153 -14.11 -13.61 -3.05
N VAL A 154 -13.49 -12.65 -2.37
CA VAL A 154 -12.84 -12.90 -1.07
C VAL A 154 -13.86 -12.69 0.05
N SER A 155 -13.99 -13.64 0.98
CA SER A 155 -14.89 -13.51 2.11
C SER A 155 -14.40 -12.47 3.11
N MET A 156 -15.32 -11.77 3.77
CA MET A 156 -15.00 -10.81 4.83
C MET A 156 -14.27 -11.49 5.99
N GLN A 157 -14.64 -12.72 6.33
CA GLN A 157 -13.96 -13.51 7.35
C GLN A 157 -12.47 -13.71 7.03
N SER A 158 -12.16 -14.03 5.78
CA SER A 158 -10.77 -14.17 5.33
C SER A 158 -10.00 -12.86 5.42
N ALA A 159 -10.60 -11.75 4.99
CA ALA A 159 -9.96 -10.43 5.03
C ALA A 159 -9.70 -9.98 6.48
N VAL A 160 -10.67 -10.13 7.37
CA VAL A 160 -10.57 -9.71 8.78
C VAL A 160 -9.60 -10.58 9.57
N SER A 161 -9.44 -11.87 9.22
CA SER A 161 -8.51 -12.78 9.91
C SER A 161 -7.06 -12.24 9.90
N TYR A 162 -6.63 -11.62 8.81
CA TYR A 162 -5.30 -11.00 8.71
C TYR A 162 -5.17 -9.75 9.56
N THR A 163 -6.21 -8.91 9.61
CA THR A 163 -6.18 -7.66 10.38
C THR A 163 -6.22 -7.92 11.88
N HIS A 164 -6.95 -8.94 12.33
CA HIS A 164 -6.99 -9.32 13.76
C HIS A 164 -5.65 -9.86 14.27
N LEU A 165 -4.87 -10.50 13.43
CA LEU A 165 -3.55 -11.03 13.81
C LEU A 165 -2.48 -9.93 13.87
N THR A 166 -2.65 -8.83 13.14
CA THR A 166 -1.63 -7.78 13.03
C THR A 166 -1.87 -6.57 13.91
N LEU A 167 -3.12 -6.19 14.16
CA LEU A 167 -3.46 -5.00 14.97
C LEU A 167 -2.97 -5.07 16.43
N PRO A 168 -3.00 -6.21 17.15
CA PRO A 168 -2.48 -6.29 18.51
C PRO A 168 -0.98 -6.17 18.63
N THR A 169 -0.22 -6.30 17.55
CA THR A 169 1.25 -6.25 17.56
C THR A 169 1.82 -4.86 17.33
N ILE A 170 0.97 -3.86 17.12
CA ILE A 170 1.38 -2.48 16.85
C ILE A 170 1.28 -1.60 18.12
N CYS A 171 0.91 -2.18 19.26
CA CYS A 171 0.85 -1.48 20.55
C CYS A 171 2.14 -1.64 21.34
#